data_c7ba63e87d59835c62ef674a7e96fbfe
#
_entry.id   c7ba63e87d59835c62ef674a7e96fbfe
#
_cell.length_a   1.000
_cell.length_b   1.000
_cell.length_c   1.000
_cell.angle_alpha   90.00
_cell.angle_beta   90.00
_cell.angle_gamma   90.00
#
_symmetry.space_group_name_H-M   'P 1'
#
loop_
_entity.id
_entity.type
_entity.pdbx_description
1 polymer ?
#
loop_
_entity_poly.entity_id
_entity_poly.type
_entity_poly.pdbx_seq_one_letter_code
_entity_poly.pdbx_strand_id
1 'polypeptide(L)'
;MNVIVVGAGIAGLSTAWALAKAGHQVSIVEQGPIPNPLAASGDHHRIIRRAYGKAAGYGRLISEAYEAWDELWADLGESHLDPRGFICVSRAAGDEAEQYRDGMIDGGWPVEMYEPGEAVGRWPFLEQGAFRYAFFSPEGGALHCRGIAAGIARWLRDTGASVYENSKVTAVDTEAGEVTLDTGETMQADHVVVCAGAWVLKLFPELGGALRTYRTALAYAEPPADLKEAWAAAPVVLDVGGNTDGYMIPPTGGAGMKFGSGLHKVETSDADWNREPVEGEGEAIRDLFSPPIARIGEYRVTEVVTCAYTFTENETFFAHEKGKCLVISACSGHGYKFGAAVGRRVARAVEEGEPERLRAWLRAEGA
;
A
#
# COMPACT_ATOMS: atom_id res chain seq x y z
N MET A 1 27.81 -7.68 -2.77
CA MET A 1 27.87 -6.76 -1.59
C MET A 1 27.05 -7.35 -0.47
N ASN A 2 27.37 -6.99 0.78
CA ASN A 2 26.54 -7.24 1.92
C ASN A 2 25.60 -6.05 2.10
N VAL A 3 24.29 -6.30 2.18
CA VAL A 3 23.29 -5.24 2.33
C VAL A 3 22.39 -5.54 3.53
N ILE A 4 22.22 -4.56 4.41
CA ILE A 4 21.23 -4.62 5.49
C ILE A 4 19.99 -3.83 5.06
N VAL A 5 18.80 -4.47 5.15
CA VAL A 5 17.51 -3.82 4.94
C VAL A 5 16.81 -3.69 6.28
N VAL A 6 16.51 -2.46 6.70
CA VAL A 6 15.84 -2.16 7.96
C VAL A 6 14.35 -1.97 7.73
N GLY A 7 13.53 -2.85 8.30
CA GLY A 7 12.07 -2.89 8.17
C GLY A 7 11.59 -3.91 7.12
N ALA A 8 10.66 -4.77 7.52
CA ALA A 8 10.05 -5.80 6.68
C ALA A 8 8.60 -5.46 6.28
N GLY A 9 8.29 -4.18 6.08
CA GLY A 9 7.14 -3.74 5.31
C GLY A 9 7.31 -4.07 3.84
N ILE A 10 6.29 -3.76 3.00
CA ILE A 10 6.33 -4.12 1.58
C ILE A 10 7.56 -3.55 0.84
N ALA A 11 7.96 -2.33 1.13
CA ALA A 11 9.14 -1.73 0.51
C ALA A 11 10.42 -2.47 0.89
N GLY A 12 10.60 -2.82 2.18
CA GLY A 12 11.78 -3.54 2.64
C GLY A 12 11.84 -4.98 2.16
N LEU A 13 10.74 -5.71 2.26
CA LEU A 13 10.66 -7.09 1.76
C LEU A 13 10.92 -7.17 0.26
N SER A 14 10.31 -6.29 -0.54
CA SER A 14 10.55 -6.27 -1.99
C SER A 14 11.98 -5.82 -2.35
N THR A 15 12.56 -4.91 -1.56
CA THR A 15 13.98 -4.52 -1.72
C THR A 15 14.90 -5.70 -1.41
N ALA A 16 14.66 -6.40 -0.29
CA ALA A 16 15.43 -7.57 0.09
C ALA A 16 15.32 -8.69 -0.97
N TRP A 17 14.11 -8.94 -1.49
CA TRP A 17 13.86 -9.86 -2.59
C TRP A 17 14.69 -9.49 -3.83
N ALA A 18 14.60 -8.26 -4.30
CA ALA A 18 15.28 -7.82 -5.52
C ALA A 18 16.81 -7.87 -5.38
N LEU A 19 17.36 -7.46 -4.22
CA LEU A 19 18.78 -7.53 -3.93
C LEU A 19 19.28 -8.99 -3.84
N ALA A 20 18.55 -9.87 -3.16
CA ALA A 20 18.92 -11.29 -3.06
C ALA A 20 18.88 -11.97 -4.44
N LYS A 21 17.86 -11.66 -5.25
CA LYS A 21 17.75 -12.12 -6.65
C LYS A 21 18.93 -11.64 -7.53
N ALA A 22 19.43 -10.44 -7.27
CA ALA A 22 20.63 -9.89 -7.94
C ALA A 22 21.96 -10.49 -7.41
N GLY A 23 21.91 -11.41 -6.45
CA GLY A 23 23.07 -12.12 -5.92
C GLY A 23 23.81 -11.41 -4.80
N HIS A 24 23.18 -10.43 -4.14
CA HIS A 24 23.72 -9.80 -2.94
C HIS A 24 23.49 -10.67 -1.70
N GLN A 25 24.36 -10.54 -0.69
CA GLN A 25 24.12 -11.08 0.64
C GLN A 25 23.20 -10.10 1.40
N VAL A 26 22.00 -10.53 1.72
CA VAL A 26 20.98 -9.68 2.33
C VAL A 26 20.68 -10.11 3.75
N SER A 27 20.67 -9.13 4.67
CA SER A 27 20.13 -9.26 6.00
C SER A 27 18.95 -8.30 6.14
N ILE A 28 17.74 -8.83 6.39
CA ILE A 28 16.57 -7.99 6.69
C ILE A 28 16.28 -8.02 8.18
N VAL A 29 16.08 -6.83 8.78
CA VAL A 29 15.91 -6.64 10.23
C VAL A 29 14.56 -5.97 10.48
N GLU A 30 13.67 -6.64 11.22
CA GLU A 30 12.31 -6.19 11.51
C GLU A 30 12.05 -6.14 13.03
N GLN A 31 11.48 -5.04 13.51
CA GLN A 31 11.20 -4.82 14.93
C GLN A 31 10.13 -5.75 15.52
N GLY A 32 9.27 -6.33 14.68
CA GLY A 32 8.21 -7.25 15.06
C GLY A 32 8.27 -8.56 14.29
N PRO A 33 7.19 -9.35 14.31
CA PRO A 33 7.05 -10.53 13.45
C PRO A 33 6.87 -10.11 11.98
N ILE A 34 7.05 -11.07 11.05
CA ILE A 34 6.74 -10.88 9.63
C ILE A 34 5.57 -11.81 9.24
N PRO A 35 4.39 -11.27 8.86
CA PRO A 35 4.01 -9.86 8.75
C PRO A 35 3.85 -9.16 10.10
N ASN A 36 4.29 -7.90 10.20
CA ASN A 36 4.10 -7.08 11.39
C ASN A 36 2.70 -6.42 11.37
N PRO A 37 1.81 -6.72 12.33
CA PRO A 37 0.45 -6.17 12.35
C PRO A 37 0.41 -4.65 12.57
N LEU A 38 1.45 -4.05 13.12
CA LEU A 38 1.56 -2.60 13.33
C LEU A 38 2.02 -1.85 12.07
N ALA A 39 2.62 -2.53 11.10
CA ALA A 39 3.06 -1.91 9.86
C ALA A 39 1.88 -1.52 8.97
N ALA A 40 2.02 -0.44 8.19
CA ALA A 40 1.02 -0.06 7.19
C ALA A 40 0.74 -1.17 6.17
N SER A 41 1.70 -2.06 5.92
CA SER A 41 1.59 -3.26 5.08
C SER A 41 1.18 -4.53 5.84
N GLY A 42 0.95 -4.48 7.14
CA GLY A 42 0.57 -5.64 7.96
C GLY A 42 -0.92 -5.98 7.98
N ASP A 43 -1.73 -5.19 7.32
CA ASP A 43 -3.17 -5.40 7.17
C ASP A 43 -3.50 -6.61 6.26
N HIS A 44 -4.77 -7.01 6.16
CA HIS A 44 -5.16 -8.19 5.38
C HIS A 44 -4.93 -8.01 3.88
N HIS A 45 -5.37 -6.89 3.32
CA HIS A 45 -5.28 -6.66 1.86
C HIS A 45 -5.20 -5.17 1.50
N ARG A 46 -4.73 -4.90 0.29
CA ARG A 46 -4.63 -3.58 -0.34
C ARG A 46 -5.10 -3.66 -1.78
N ILE A 47 -5.54 -2.52 -2.32
CA ILE A 47 -5.95 -2.42 -3.72
C ILE A 47 -4.73 -2.32 -4.63
N ILE A 48 -4.80 -3.02 -5.76
CA ILE A 48 -4.04 -2.72 -6.96
C ILE A 48 -5.01 -2.33 -8.08
N ARG A 49 -4.68 -1.31 -8.85
CA ARG A 49 -5.48 -0.84 -9.99
C ARG A 49 -4.64 0.01 -10.92
N ARG A 50 -5.00 0.05 -12.21
CA ARG A 50 -4.31 0.90 -13.19
C ARG A 50 -4.82 2.34 -13.20
N ALA A 51 -6.03 2.59 -12.71
CA ALA A 51 -6.64 3.92 -12.71
C ALA A 51 -5.89 4.90 -11.79
N TYR A 52 -5.55 6.05 -12.37
CA TYR A 52 -5.01 7.21 -11.68
C TYR A 52 -5.61 8.49 -12.28
N GLY A 53 -5.95 9.48 -11.43
CA GLY A 53 -6.45 10.79 -11.82
C GLY A 53 -5.38 11.86 -11.65
N LYS A 54 -5.47 12.64 -10.57
CA LYS A 54 -4.56 13.77 -10.28
C LYS A 54 -3.08 13.40 -10.27
N ALA A 55 -2.77 12.16 -9.85
CA ALA A 55 -1.41 11.63 -9.83
C ALA A 55 -1.05 10.89 -11.14
N ALA A 56 -1.33 11.49 -12.30
CA ALA A 56 -1.16 10.89 -13.63
C ALA A 56 0.25 10.34 -13.90
N GLY A 57 1.30 10.90 -13.30
CA GLY A 57 2.65 10.35 -13.36
C GLY A 57 2.72 8.90 -12.89
N TYR A 58 2.08 8.58 -11.77
CA TYR A 58 2.00 7.21 -11.27
C TYR A 58 1.15 6.29 -12.16
N GLY A 59 0.16 6.84 -12.87
CA GLY A 59 -0.60 6.11 -13.89
C GLY A 59 0.29 5.56 -15.01
N ARG A 60 1.33 6.28 -15.42
CA ARG A 60 2.31 5.80 -16.40
C ARG A 60 3.24 4.72 -15.82
N LEU A 61 3.55 4.81 -14.52
CA LEU A 61 4.42 3.85 -13.84
C LEU A 61 3.71 2.55 -13.42
N ILE A 62 2.36 2.53 -13.42
CA ILE A 62 1.62 1.38 -12.87
C ILE A 62 1.86 0.09 -13.66
N SER A 63 2.13 0.17 -14.96
CA SER A 63 2.45 -1.02 -15.77
C SER A 63 3.71 -1.71 -15.29
N GLU A 64 4.75 -0.94 -14.95
CA GLU A 64 5.98 -1.48 -14.34
C GLU A 64 5.69 -2.14 -12.99
N ALA A 65 4.74 -1.62 -12.22
CA ALA A 65 4.35 -2.24 -10.96
C ALA A 65 3.72 -3.63 -11.19
N TYR A 66 2.82 -3.78 -12.17
CA TYR A 66 2.26 -5.09 -12.52
C TYR A 66 3.34 -6.07 -12.98
N GLU A 67 4.23 -5.65 -13.88
CA GLU A 67 5.37 -6.47 -14.32
C GLU A 67 6.25 -6.94 -13.15
N ALA A 68 6.51 -6.05 -12.19
CA ALA A 68 7.29 -6.40 -11.02
C ALA A 68 6.56 -7.38 -10.08
N TRP A 69 5.24 -7.26 -9.96
CA TRP A 69 4.42 -8.23 -9.22
C TRP A 69 4.44 -9.58 -9.92
N ASP A 70 4.29 -9.65 -11.25
CA ASP A 70 4.32 -10.91 -12.01
C ASP A 70 5.68 -11.61 -11.85
N GLU A 71 6.77 -10.85 -11.86
CA GLU A 71 8.12 -11.38 -11.59
C GLU A 71 8.22 -11.94 -10.16
N LEU A 72 7.69 -11.22 -9.17
CA LEU A 72 7.65 -11.69 -7.79
C LEU A 72 6.82 -12.98 -7.65
N TRP A 73 5.64 -13.06 -8.28
CA TRP A 73 4.82 -14.26 -8.25
C TRP A 73 5.54 -15.48 -8.85
N ALA A 74 6.29 -15.29 -9.94
CA ALA A 74 7.10 -16.34 -10.52
C ALA A 74 8.16 -16.87 -9.56
N ASP A 75 8.83 -15.99 -8.81
CA ASP A 75 9.81 -16.37 -7.81
C ASP A 75 9.19 -17.05 -6.58
N LEU A 76 8.03 -16.57 -6.13
CA LEU A 76 7.31 -17.18 -4.99
C LEU A 76 6.64 -18.51 -5.34
N GLY A 77 6.38 -18.78 -6.64
CA GLY A 77 5.64 -19.94 -7.13
C GLY A 77 4.12 -19.86 -6.86
N GLU A 78 3.62 -18.74 -6.36
CA GLU A 78 2.21 -18.49 -6.08
C GLU A 78 1.86 -17.01 -6.22
N SER A 79 0.63 -16.69 -6.66
CA SER A 79 0.11 -15.33 -6.70
C SER A 79 -0.77 -15.05 -5.49
N HIS A 80 -0.57 -13.90 -4.89
CA HIS A 80 -1.41 -13.37 -3.81
C HIS A 80 -2.30 -12.21 -4.29
N LEU A 81 -2.59 -12.16 -5.57
CA LEU A 81 -3.54 -11.23 -6.20
C LEU A 81 -4.89 -11.93 -6.38
N ASP A 82 -5.97 -11.30 -5.91
CA ASP A 82 -7.34 -11.61 -6.30
C ASP A 82 -7.75 -10.63 -7.44
N PRO A 83 -7.76 -11.10 -8.71
CA PRO A 83 -7.89 -10.25 -9.89
C PRO A 83 -9.36 -9.98 -10.24
N ARG A 84 -10.15 -9.50 -9.30
CA ARG A 84 -11.60 -9.28 -9.47
C ARG A 84 -11.98 -7.97 -10.15
N GLY A 85 -10.99 -7.15 -10.58
CA GLY A 85 -11.24 -5.84 -11.16
C GLY A 85 -11.69 -4.80 -10.12
N PHE A 86 -12.14 -3.67 -10.63
CA PHE A 86 -12.73 -2.63 -9.79
C PHE A 86 -13.90 -1.93 -10.50
N ILE A 87 -14.83 -1.39 -9.71
CA ILE A 87 -15.81 -0.40 -10.14
C ILE A 87 -15.46 0.94 -9.53
N CYS A 88 -15.72 2.01 -10.26
CA CYS A 88 -15.59 3.38 -9.77
C CYS A 88 -16.89 4.13 -10.05
N VAL A 89 -17.40 4.84 -9.04
CA VAL A 89 -18.63 5.62 -9.15
C VAL A 89 -18.32 7.12 -9.33
N SER A 90 -18.93 7.76 -10.33
CA SER A 90 -18.87 9.20 -10.53
C SER A 90 -20.11 9.87 -9.95
N ARG A 91 -19.92 10.88 -9.09
CA ARG A 91 -21.00 11.60 -8.43
C ARG A 91 -21.25 12.98 -9.04
N ALA A 92 -20.24 13.62 -9.59
CA ALA A 92 -20.31 14.96 -10.13
C ALA A 92 -19.55 15.07 -11.46
N ALA A 93 -19.93 16.02 -12.30
CA ALA A 93 -19.20 16.32 -13.52
C ALA A 93 -17.80 16.86 -13.17
N GLY A 94 -16.77 16.35 -13.85
CA GLY A 94 -15.37 16.74 -13.64
C GLY A 94 -14.74 16.18 -12.35
N ASP A 95 -15.38 15.20 -11.70
CA ASP A 95 -14.84 14.57 -10.51
C ASP A 95 -13.61 13.68 -10.83
N GLU A 96 -12.94 13.21 -9.77
CA GLU A 96 -11.75 12.35 -9.94
C GLU A 96 -12.07 11.01 -10.60
N ALA A 97 -13.30 10.52 -10.47
CA ALA A 97 -13.74 9.30 -11.13
C ALA A 97 -13.77 9.46 -12.66
N GLU A 98 -14.14 10.64 -13.18
CA GLU A 98 -14.02 10.95 -14.61
C GLU A 98 -12.56 10.95 -15.07
N GLN A 99 -11.64 11.52 -14.27
CA GLN A 99 -10.21 11.51 -14.58
C GLN A 99 -9.65 10.08 -14.59
N TYR A 100 -10.13 9.20 -13.69
CA TYR A 100 -9.74 7.78 -13.66
C TYR A 100 -10.22 7.06 -14.93
N ARG A 101 -11.48 7.27 -15.31
CA ARG A 101 -12.06 6.72 -16.54
C ARG A 101 -11.25 7.16 -17.77
N ASP A 102 -11.02 8.46 -17.89
CA ASP A 102 -10.34 9.04 -19.04
C ASP A 102 -8.89 8.55 -19.12
N GLY A 103 -8.17 8.53 -18.00
CA GLY A 103 -6.82 7.98 -17.93
C GLY A 103 -6.75 6.47 -18.28
N MET A 104 -7.79 5.69 -17.95
CA MET A 104 -7.90 4.28 -18.37
C MET A 104 -8.08 4.17 -19.87
N ILE A 105 -8.98 4.97 -20.46
CA ILE A 105 -9.25 4.99 -21.91
C ILE A 105 -8.02 5.44 -22.69
N ASP A 106 -7.37 6.51 -22.26
CA ASP A 106 -6.14 7.05 -22.87
C ASP A 106 -4.98 6.04 -22.80
N GLY A 107 -4.92 5.25 -21.72
CA GLY A 107 -3.97 4.17 -21.55
C GLY A 107 -4.30 2.89 -22.35
N GLY A 108 -5.43 2.86 -23.06
CA GLY A 108 -5.88 1.68 -23.82
C GLY A 108 -6.41 0.52 -22.97
N TRP A 109 -6.75 0.80 -21.71
CA TRP A 109 -7.26 -0.20 -20.79
C TRP A 109 -8.77 -0.37 -20.90
N PRO A 110 -9.33 -1.59 -20.73
CA PRO A 110 -10.75 -1.82 -20.86
C PRO A 110 -11.57 -1.09 -19.80
N VAL A 111 -12.63 -0.42 -20.25
CA VAL A 111 -13.60 0.30 -19.42
C VAL A 111 -15.01 -0.04 -19.89
N GLU A 112 -15.83 -0.59 -19.02
CA GLU A 112 -17.25 -0.86 -19.24
C GLU A 112 -18.08 0.17 -18.47
N MET A 113 -18.93 0.92 -19.18
CA MET A 113 -19.78 1.96 -18.60
C MET A 113 -21.14 1.41 -18.18
N TYR A 114 -21.67 1.88 -17.07
CA TYR A 114 -22.97 1.49 -16.53
C TYR A 114 -23.78 2.71 -16.11
N GLU A 115 -24.97 2.85 -16.67
CA GLU A 115 -25.95 3.80 -16.15
C GLU A 115 -26.41 3.38 -14.74
N PRO A 116 -26.92 4.30 -13.90
CA PRO A 116 -27.23 3.99 -12.50
C PRO A 116 -28.15 2.79 -12.31
N GLY A 117 -29.17 2.65 -13.16
CA GLY A 117 -30.11 1.52 -13.10
C GLY A 117 -29.46 0.18 -13.42
N GLU A 118 -28.57 0.15 -14.42
CA GLU A 118 -27.81 -1.04 -14.82
C GLU A 118 -26.79 -1.41 -13.73
N ALA A 119 -26.09 -0.41 -13.18
CA ALA A 119 -25.13 -0.60 -12.10
C ALA A 119 -25.78 -1.22 -10.85
N VAL A 120 -26.93 -0.70 -10.42
CA VAL A 120 -27.69 -1.25 -9.28
C VAL A 120 -28.23 -2.65 -9.59
N GLY A 121 -28.67 -2.89 -10.82
CA GLY A 121 -29.09 -4.23 -11.25
C GLY A 121 -27.97 -5.27 -11.16
N ARG A 122 -26.73 -4.86 -11.42
CA ARG A 122 -25.54 -5.72 -11.35
C ARG A 122 -24.93 -5.78 -9.94
N TRP A 123 -24.93 -4.64 -9.23
CA TRP A 123 -24.38 -4.47 -7.89
C TRP A 123 -25.43 -3.88 -6.94
N PRO A 124 -26.30 -4.71 -6.37
CA PRO A 124 -27.48 -4.25 -5.60
C PRO A 124 -27.13 -3.57 -4.27
N PHE A 125 -25.87 -3.53 -3.92
CA PHE A 125 -25.37 -2.76 -2.79
C PHE A 125 -25.14 -1.27 -3.12
N LEU A 126 -25.22 -0.85 -4.38
CA LEU A 126 -25.14 0.55 -4.77
C LEU A 126 -26.51 1.23 -4.61
N GLU A 127 -26.51 2.49 -4.19
CA GLU A 127 -27.73 3.29 -4.03
C GLU A 127 -28.07 4.03 -5.31
N GLN A 128 -29.24 3.71 -5.89
CA GLN A 128 -29.73 4.38 -7.08
C GLN A 128 -29.97 5.86 -6.79
N GLY A 129 -29.49 6.73 -7.69
CA GLY A 129 -29.58 8.19 -7.52
C GLY A 129 -28.44 8.84 -6.74
N ALA A 130 -27.53 8.03 -6.18
CA ALA A 130 -26.36 8.51 -5.45
C ALA A 130 -25.17 8.85 -6.35
N PHE A 131 -25.19 8.43 -7.61
CA PHE A 131 -24.12 8.62 -8.59
C PHE A 131 -24.69 8.83 -10.00
N ARG A 132 -23.86 9.39 -10.88
CA ARG A 132 -24.21 9.70 -12.27
C ARG A 132 -24.04 8.51 -13.20
N TYR A 133 -22.98 7.75 -12.99
CA TYR A 133 -22.67 6.48 -13.65
C TYR A 133 -21.65 5.71 -12.82
N ALA A 134 -21.49 4.44 -13.11
CA ALA A 134 -20.36 3.66 -12.68
C ALA A 134 -19.57 3.15 -13.90
N PHE A 135 -18.27 2.89 -13.72
CA PHE A 135 -17.54 2.10 -14.70
C PHE A 135 -16.82 0.94 -14.05
N PHE A 136 -16.68 -0.14 -14.78
CA PHE A 136 -15.92 -1.31 -14.38
C PHE A 136 -14.67 -1.45 -15.24
N SER A 137 -13.58 -1.94 -14.65
CA SER A 137 -12.42 -2.42 -15.37
C SER A 137 -11.89 -3.71 -14.72
N PRO A 138 -11.49 -4.72 -15.50
CA PRO A 138 -10.83 -5.91 -14.98
C PRO A 138 -9.40 -5.64 -14.52
N GLU A 139 -8.84 -4.48 -14.83
CA GLU A 139 -7.45 -4.09 -14.56
C GLU A 139 -7.22 -3.65 -13.12
N GLY A 140 -7.53 -4.56 -12.17
CA GLY A 140 -7.38 -4.31 -10.74
C GLY A 140 -7.80 -5.49 -9.88
N GLY A 141 -7.73 -5.28 -8.55
CA GLY A 141 -8.11 -6.30 -7.59
C GLY A 141 -7.56 -6.04 -6.20
N ALA A 142 -7.46 -7.11 -5.41
CA ALA A 142 -6.94 -7.08 -4.05
C ALA A 142 -5.62 -7.87 -3.92
N LEU A 143 -4.60 -7.25 -3.33
CA LEU A 143 -3.35 -7.89 -2.93
C LEU A 143 -3.47 -8.38 -1.49
N HIS A 144 -3.22 -9.66 -1.23
CA HIS A 144 -3.28 -10.27 0.10
C HIS A 144 -1.96 -10.02 0.85
N CYS A 145 -1.91 -8.93 1.60
CA CYS A 145 -0.67 -8.39 2.19
C CYS A 145 0.08 -9.37 3.09
N ARG A 146 -0.64 -10.10 3.93
CA ARG A 146 -0.03 -11.07 4.87
C ARG A 146 0.56 -12.26 4.13
N GLY A 147 -0.12 -12.76 3.10
CA GLY A 147 0.40 -13.82 2.24
C GLY A 147 1.65 -13.38 1.48
N ILE A 148 1.63 -12.16 0.94
CA ILE A 148 2.79 -11.55 0.27
C ILE A 148 3.98 -11.47 1.21
N ALA A 149 3.80 -10.91 2.40
CA ALA A 149 4.90 -10.74 3.35
C ALA A 149 5.48 -12.09 3.80
N ALA A 150 4.63 -13.07 4.13
CA ALA A 150 5.04 -14.42 4.50
C ALA A 150 5.75 -15.14 3.34
N GLY A 151 5.21 -15.01 2.11
CA GLY A 151 5.80 -15.60 0.90
C GLY A 151 7.19 -15.06 0.63
N ILE A 152 7.38 -13.73 0.64
CA ILE A 152 8.70 -13.11 0.43
C ILE A 152 9.66 -13.51 1.55
N ALA A 153 9.24 -13.48 2.81
CA ALA A 153 10.11 -13.86 3.94
C ALA A 153 10.54 -15.34 3.86
N ARG A 154 9.67 -16.24 3.42
CA ARG A 154 10.00 -17.65 3.14
C ARG A 154 11.02 -17.74 2.01
N TRP A 155 10.75 -17.11 0.88
CA TRP A 155 11.64 -17.12 -0.28
C TRP A 155 13.04 -16.58 0.07
N LEU A 156 13.12 -15.51 0.85
CA LEU A 156 14.41 -14.95 1.32
C LEU A 156 15.20 -15.97 2.14
N ARG A 157 14.55 -16.69 3.09
CA ARG A 157 15.20 -17.74 3.88
C ARG A 157 15.69 -18.88 2.99
N ASP A 158 14.85 -19.31 2.05
CA ASP A 158 15.17 -20.42 1.13
C ASP A 158 16.31 -20.08 0.17
N THR A 159 16.50 -18.82 -0.16
CA THR A 159 17.61 -18.33 -0.99
C THR A 159 18.84 -17.91 -0.20
N GLY A 160 18.86 -18.09 1.12
CA GLY A 160 20.02 -17.88 1.98
C GLY A 160 20.17 -16.48 2.56
N ALA A 161 19.16 -15.62 2.42
CA ALA A 161 19.13 -14.33 3.12
C ALA A 161 18.89 -14.52 4.63
N SER A 162 19.48 -13.66 5.45
CA SER A 162 19.26 -13.65 6.89
C SER A 162 18.03 -12.80 7.23
N VAL A 163 17.06 -13.39 7.94
CA VAL A 163 15.81 -12.72 8.33
C VAL A 163 15.72 -12.64 9.86
N TYR A 164 15.87 -11.42 10.38
CA TYR A 164 15.85 -11.12 11.82
C TYR A 164 14.51 -10.51 12.19
N GLU A 165 13.63 -11.31 12.78
CA GLU A 165 12.36 -10.86 13.35
C GLU A 165 12.54 -10.44 14.81
N ASN A 166 11.65 -9.58 15.32
CA ASN A 166 11.68 -9.07 16.69
C ASN A 166 13.04 -8.45 17.06
N SER A 167 13.67 -7.79 16.10
CA SER A 167 14.99 -7.18 16.21
C SER A 167 14.86 -5.70 15.82
N LYS A 168 14.77 -4.82 16.82
CA LYS A 168 14.53 -3.40 16.60
C LYS A 168 15.83 -2.66 16.37
N VAL A 169 15.97 -2.00 15.22
CA VAL A 169 17.06 -1.05 14.98
C VAL A 169 16.74 0.27 15.71
N THR A 170 17.69 0.76 16.48
CA THR A 170 17.59 1.98 17.29
C THR A 170 18.47 3.11 16.77
N ALA A 171 19.52 2.79 16.00
CA ALA A 171 20.41 3.78 15.38
C ALA A 171 20.99 3.24 14.06
N VAL A 172 21.38 4.17 13.19
CA VAL A 172 22.06 3.89 11.92
C VAL A 172 23.25 4.85 11.82
N ASP A 173 24.47 4.28 11.76
CA ASP A 173 25.67 5.02 11.37
C ASP A 173 25.79 4.96 9.85
N THR A 174 25.45 6.07 9.20
CA THR A 174 25.40 6.16 7.74
C THR A 174 26.79 6.14 7.10
N GLU A 175 27.83 6.58 7.79
CA GLU A 175 29.20 6.59 7.26
C GLU A 175 29.85 5.21 7.40
N ALA A 176 29.66 4.55 8.54
CA ALA A 176 30.16 3.20 8.76
C ALA A 176 29.39 2.14 7.96
N GLY A 177 28.08 2.38 7.69
CA GLY A 177 27.16 1.36 7.17
C GLY A 177 26.78 0.37 8.27
N GLU A 178 26.56 0.86 9.48
CA GLU A 178 26.29 0.06 10.68
C GLU A 178 24.90 0.35 11.22
N VAL A 179 24.19 -0.67 11.69
CA VAL A 179 22.95 -0.53 12.45
C VAL A 179 23.14 -1.06 13.87
N THR A 180 22.54 -0.38 14.86
CA THR A 180 22.53 -0.81 16.27
C THR A 180 21.13 -1.33 16.62
N LEU A 181 21.06 -2.53 17.20
CA LEU A 181 19.83 -3.12 17.70
C LEU A 181 19.50 -2.61 19.12
N ASP A 182 18.28 -2.83 19.56
CA ASP A 182 17.85 -2.50 20.94
C ASP A 182 18.54 -3.36 22.02
N THR A 183 19.13 -4.49 21.63
CA THR A 183 20.02 -5.31 22.49
C THR A 183 21.39 -4.68 22.73
N GLY A 184 21.76 -3.66 21.95
CA GLY A 184 23.10 -3.07 21.89
C GLY A 184 24.07 -3.78 20.93
N GLU A 185 23.64 -4.84 20.28
CA GLU A 185 24.43 -5.48 19.21
C GLU A 185 24.48 -4.59 17.98
N THR A 186 25.60 -4.64 17.24
CA THR A 186 25.76 -3.93 15.97
C THR A 186 25.92 -4.90 14.80
N MET A 187 25.41 -4.48 13.65
CA MET A 187 25.56 -5.19 12.39
C MET A 187 26.10 -4.22 11.34
N GLN A 188 27.10 -4.64 10.59
CA GLN A 188 27.75 -3.81 9.56
C GLN A 188 27.58 -4.40 8.17
N ALA A 189 27.42 -3.53 7.16
CA ALA A 189 27.29 -3.91 5.76
C ALA A 189 27.97 -2.90 4.84
N ASP A 190 28.11 -3.27 3.57
CA ASP A 190 28.58 -2.36 2.51
C ASP A 190 27.56 -1.25 2.25
N HIS A 191 26.26 -1.59 2.40
CA HIS A 191 25.14 -0.65 2.21
C HIS A 191 24.01 -0.94 3.19
N VAL A 192 23.29 0.10 3.63
CA VAL A 192 22.10 0.00 4.48
C VAL A 192 20.92 0.61 3.74
N VAL A 193 19.83 -0.13 3.59
CA VAL A 193 18.56 0.40 3.04
C VAL A 193 17.54 0.46 4.15
N VAL A 194 17.08 1.67 4.48
CA VAL A 194 16.11 1.89 5.56
C VAL A 194 14.71 2.03 4.98
N CYS A 195 13.86 1.03 5.24
CA CYS A 195 12.45 0.94 4.86
C CYS A 195 11.54 0.89 6.10
N ALA A 196 11.83 1.74 7.09
CA ALA A 196 11.21 1.72 8.43
C ALA A 196 9.78 2.30 8.47
N GLY A 197 9.13 2.54 7.32
CA GLY A 197 7.77 3.07 7.24
C GLY A 197 7.59 4.35 8.05
N ALA A 198 6.57 4.39 8.90
CA ALA A 198 6.29 5.56 9.74
C ALA A 198 7.32 5.77 10.87
N TRP A 199 8.10 4.75 11.22
CA TRP A 199 9.15 4.86 12.25
C TRP A 199 10.44 5.49 11.72
N VAL A 200 10.52 5.85 10.44
CA VAL A 200 11.71 6.47 9.85
C VAL A 200 12.16 7.73 10.59
N LEU A 201 11.23 8.55 11.10
CA LEU A 201 11.55 9.77 11.85
C LEU A 201 12.13 9.50 13.25
N LYS A 202 12.03 8.26 13.78
CA LYS A 202 12.74 7.86 15.00
C LYS A 202 14.22 7.59 14.74
N LEU A 203 14.56 7.16 13.52
CA LEU A 203 15.94 6.91 13.10
C LEU A 203 16.60 8.15 12.46
N PHE A 204 15.81 8.94 11.74
CA PHE A 204 16.24 10.13 10.98
C PHE A 204 15.31 11.31 11.28
N PRO A 205 15.39 11.92 12.50
CA PRO A 205 14.51 13.03 12.88
C PRO A 205 14.70 14.27 12.00
N GLU A 206 15.87 14.43 11.38
CA GLU A 206 16.16 15.51 10.43
C GLU A 206 15.27 15.49 9.18
N LEU A 207 14.67 14.35 8.85
CA LEU A 207 13.74 14.23 7.72
C LEU A 207 12.32 14.77 8.03
N GLY A 208 12.06 15.22 9.26
CA GLY A 208 10.76 15.79 9.67
C GLY A 208 10.35 17.05 8.90
N GLY A 209 11.29 17.72 8.20
CA GLY A 209 10.97 18.81 7.30
C GLY A 209 10.36 18.36 5.95
N ALA A 210 10.64 17.12 5.53
CA ALA A 210 10.19 16.54 4.27
C ALA A 210 9.07 15.51 4.43
N LEU A 211 8.97 14.90 5.60
CA LEU A 211 8.04 13.80 5.88
C LEU A 211 7.09 14.17 7.01
N ARG A 212 5.82 13.79 6.86
CA ARG A 212 4.79 13.86 7.89
C ARG A 212 4.23 12.49 8.16
N THR A 213 4.03 12.18 9.43
CA THR A 213 3.42 10.92 9.86
C THR A 213 1.94 11.14 10.15
N TYR A 214 1.12 10.19 9.72
CA TYR A 214 -0.30 10.16 10.02
C TYR A 214 -0.68 8.82 10.64
N ARG A 215 -1.52 8.88 11.65
CA ARG A 215 -2.30 7.75 12.13
C ARG A 215 -3.58 7.68 11.30
N THR A 216 -3.97 6.48 10.86
CA THR A 216 -5.25 6.21 10.20
C THR A 216 -5.86 4.93 10.75
N ALA A 217 -7.14 4.68 10.41
CA ALA A 217 -7.82 3.44 10.71
C ALA A 217 -8.63 2.98 9.49
N LEU A 218 -8.97 1.71 9.51
CA LEU A 218 -9.73 0.99 8.49
C LEU A 218 -10.78 0.15 9.21
N ALA A 219 -12.00 0.08 8.69
CA ALA A 219 -13.06 -0.73 9.25
C ALA A 219 -13.27 -2.00 8.43
N TYR A 220 -13.42 -3.13 9.11
CA TYR A 220 -13.93 -4.37 8.53
C TYR A 220 -15.37 -4.58 8.97
N ALA A 221 -16.22 -5.03 8.07
CA ALA A 221 -17.63 -5.23 8.37
C ALA A 221 -18.21 -6.48 7.68
N GLU A 222 -19.34 -6.93 8.20
CA GLU A 222 -20.22 -7.89 7.53
C GLU A 222 -21.37 -7.14 6.88
N PRO A 223 -21.67 -7.39 5.59
CA PRO A 223 -22.83 -6.83 4.92
C PRO A 223 -24.12 -7.49 5.41
N PRO A 224 -25.30 -6.86 5.13
CA PRO A 224 -26.60 -7.49 5.32
C PRO A 224 -26.67 -8.88 4.67
N ALA A 225 -27.42 -9.79 5.28
CA ALA A 225 -27.46 -11.20 4.87
C ALA A 225 -27.86 -11.41 3.40
N ASP A 226 -28.79 -10.59 2.90
CA ASP A 226 -29.28 -10.61 1.53
C ASP A 226 -28.29 -10.02 0.50
N LEU A 227 -27.28 -9.31 0.95
CA LEU A 227 -26.21 -8.74 0.10
C LEU A 227 -24.90 -9.53 0.15
N LYS A 228 -24.80 -10.57 0.98
CA LYS A 228 -23.56 -11.34 1.15
C LYS A 228 -23.04 -11.95 -0.16
N GLU A 229 -23.92 -12.56 -0.95
CA GLU A 229 -23.54 -13.16 -2.23
C GLU A 229 -23.12 -12.11 -3.26
N ALA A 230 -23.83 -10.98 -3.32
CA ALA A 230 -23.47 -9.86 -4.20
C ALA A 230 -22.09 -9.30 -3.86
N TRP A 231 -21.78 -9.13 -2.58
CA TRP A 231 -20.47 -8.69 -2.14
C TRP A 231 -19.36 -9.74 -2.37
N ALA A 232 -19.62 -11.00 -2.17
CA ALA A 232 -18.65 -12.06 -2.43
C ALA A 232 -18.20 -12.09 -3.90
N ALA A 233 -19.12 -11.79 -4.83
CA ALA A 233 -18.87 -11.72 -6.26
C ALA A 233 -18.42 -10.31 -6.75
N ALA A 234 -18.42 -9.31 -5.87
CA ALA A 234 -18.15 -7.93 -6.27
C ALA A 234 -16.68 -7.69 -6.64
N PRO A 235 -16.41 -6.77 -7.57
CA PRO A 235 -15.09 -6.17 -7.73
C PRO A 235 -14.79 -5.22 -6.56
N VAL A 236 -13.54 -4.73 -6.48
CA VAL A 236 -13.21 -3.62 -5.58
C VAL A 236 -14.05 -2.39 -5.95
N VAL A 237 -14.50 -1.64 -4.96
CA VAL A 237 -15.31 -0.43 -5.18
C VAL A 237 -14.51 0.82 -4.84
N LEU A 238 -14.48 1.78 -5.76
CA LEU A 238 -13.84 3.08 -5.58
C LEU A 238 -14.89 4.18 -5.56
N ASP A 239 -14.84 5.02 -4.54
CA ASP A 239 -15.64 6.23 -4.38
C ASP A 239 -14.74 7.44 -4.19
N VAL A 240 -13.96 7.75 -5.24
CA VAL A 240 -12.93 8.81 -5.24
C VAL A 240 -13.47 10.17 -5.66
N GLY A 241 -14.66 10.21 -6.27
CA GLY A 241 -15.26 11.43 -6.80
C GLY A 241 -16.13 12.21 -5.83
N GLY A 242 -16.31 11.73 -4.59
CA GLY A 242 -17.19 12.31 -3.60
C GLY A 242 -16.48 12.80 -2.34
N ASN A 243 -17.26 13.00 -1.30
CA ASN A 243 -16.77 13.40 0.02
C ASN A 243 -16.16 12.22 0.82
N THR A 244 -16.04 11.07 0.20
CA THR A 244 -15.57 9.84 0.86
C THR A 244 -14.07 9.65 0.69
N ASP A 245 -13.52 10.01 -0.48
CA ASP A 245 -12.14 9.70 -0.88
C ASP A 245 -11.77 8.27 -0.45
N GLY A 246 -12.55 7.31 -0.91
CA GLY A 246 -12.58 6.02 -0.27
C GLY A 246 -12.61 4.83 -1.22
N TYR A 247 -12.47 3.69 -0.60
CA TYR A 247 -12.53 2.41 -1.29
C TYR A 247 -13.10 1.32 -0.38
N MET A 248 -13.68 0.31 -1.01
CA MET A 248 -14.11 -0.91 -0.34
C MET A 248 -13.48 -2.11 -1.03
N ILE A 249 -13.00 -3.05 -0.24
CA ILE A 249 -12.54 -4.35 -0.75
C ILE A 249 -13.55 -5.40 -0.27
N PRO A 250 -14.18 -6.15 -1.18
CA PRO A 250 -15.09 -7.24 -0.82
C PRO A 250 -14.41 -8.32 0.04
N PRO A 251 -15.17 -9.19 0.70
CA PRO A 251 -14.61 -10.32 1.41
C PRO A 251 -13.72 -11.16 0.48
N THR A 252 -12.46 -11.36 0.87
CA THR A 252 -11.49 -12.14 0.12
C THR A 252 -10.36 -12.64 0.99
N GLY A 253 -9.73 -13.77 0.65
CA GLY A 253 -8.58 -14.32 1.37
C GLY A 253 -8.86 -14.62 2.85
N GLY A 254 -10.11 -14.91 3.22
CA GLY A 254 -10.51 -15.14 4.61
C GLY A 254 -10.73 -13.87 5.44
N ALA A 255 -10.50 -12.68 4.88
CA ALA A 255 -10.80 -11.41 5.52
C ALA A 255 -12.22 -10.94 5.22
N GLY A 256 -12.81 -10.17 6.15
CA GLY A 256 -14.09 -9.50 5.97
C GLY A 256 -14.06 -8.40 4.91
N MET A 257 -15.21 -7.81 4.64
CA MET A 257 -15.32 -6.65 3.79
C MET A 257 -14.65 -5.44 4.45
N LYS A 258 -13.87 -4.68 3.69
CA LYS A 258 -13.09 -3.54 4.20
C LYS A 258 -13.59 -2.21 3.67
N PHE A 259 -13.61 -1.23 4.56
CA PHE A 259 -13.81 0.20 4.28
C PHE A 259 -12.53 0.97 4.60
N GLY A 260 -12.06 1.80 3.69
CA GLY A 260 -10.93 2.71 3.90
C GLY A 260 -11.17 4.06 3.24
N SER A 261 -10.78 5.13 3.92
CA SER A 261 -10.91 6.51 3.42
C SER A 261 -9.63 7.29 3.66
N GLY A 262 -9.25 8.10 2.69
CA GLY A 262 -8.15 9.07 2.81
C GLY A 262 -8.48 10.23 3.76
N LEU A 263 -9.76 10.45 4.04
CA LEU A 263 -10.21 11.50 4.97
C LEU A 263 -10.01 11.13 6.44
N HIS A 264 -9.98 9.82 6.76
CA HIS A 264 -9.82 9.34 8.13
C HIS A 264 -8.34 9.21 8.47
N LYS A 265 -7.65 10.34 8.65
CA LYS A 265 -6.25 10.40 9.05
C LYS A 265 -5.98 11.58 9.99
N VAL A 266 -5.10 11.38 10.97
CA VAL A 266 -4.68 12.39 11.95
C VAL A 266 -3.16 12.51 11.90
N GLU A 267 -2.65 13.73 11.71
CA GLU A 267 -1.21 14.00 11.76
C GLU A 267 -0.69 13.76 13.17
N THR A 268 0.47 13.12 13.28
CA THR A 268 1.15 12.83 14.54
C THR A 268 2.65 12.93 14.36
N SER A 269 3.35 13.24 15.46
CA SER A 269 4.82 13.20 15.49
C SER A 269 5.36 11.82 15.88
N ASP A 270 4.52 10.90 16.33
CA ASP A 270 4.92 9.56 16.78
C ASP A 270 4.10 8.47 16.08
N ALA A 271 4.80 7.57 15.38
CA ALA A 271 4.20 6.43 14.70
C ALA A 271 3.51 5.43 15.66
N ASP A 272 3.85 5.45 16.94
CA ASP A 272 3.24 4.58 17.96
C ASP A 272 2.07 5.25 18.69
N TRP A 273 1.78 6.54 18.37
CA TRP A 273 0.72 7.27 19.02
C TRP A 273 -0.67 6.71 18.67
N ASN A 274 -1.49 6.50 19.71
CA ASN A 274 -2.92 6.13 19.63
C ASN A 274 -3.21 4.97 18.66
N ARG A 275 -2.47 3.87 18.81
CA ARG A 275 -2.58 2.69 17.93
C ARG A 275 -3.79 1.80 18.26
N GLU A 276 -4.42 2.00 19.40
CA GLU A 276 -5.69 1.33 19.74
C GLU A 276 -6.85 2.00 19.01
N PRO A 277 -7.84 1.23 18.51
CA PRO A 277 -9.07 1.79 17.95
C PRO A 277 -9.84 2.58 18.99
N VAL A 278 -10.47 3.68 18.56
CA VAL A 278 -11.35 4.49 19.40
C VAL A 278 -12.80 3.98 19.26
N GLU A 279 -13.59 4.04 20.34
CA GLU A 279 -15.01 3.67 20.33
C GLU A 279 -15.75 4.44 19.23
N GLY A 280 -16.55 3.74 18.41
CA GLY A 280 -17.30 4.32 17.29
C GLY A 280 -16.46 4.66 16.04
N GLU A 281 -15.14 4.45 16.08
CA GLU A 281 -14.26 4.78 14.95
C GLU A 281 -14.59 3.97 13.68
N GLY A 282 -14.90 2.70 13.85
CA GLY A 282 -15.25 1.82 12.72
C GLY A 282 -16.56 2.23 12.06
N GLU A 283 -17.58 2.57 12.86
CA GLU A 283 -18.86 3.09 12.38
C GLU A 283 -18.69 4.42 11.66
N ALA A 284 -17.88 5.32 12.19
CA ALA A 284 -17.60 6.61 11.56
C ALA A 284 -16.91 6.43 10.17
N ILE A 285 -16.02 5.46 10.03
CA ILE A 285 -15.38 5.15 8.74
C ILE A 285 -16.40 4.53 7.77
N ARG A 286 -17.19 3.55 8.21
CA ARG A 286 -18.24 2.92 7.43
C ARG A 286 -19.25 3.94 6.92
N ASP A 287 -19.70 4.85 7.78
CA ASP A 287 -20.77 5.80 7.48
C ASP A 287 -20.36 6.89 6.47
N LEU A 288 -19.05 7.08 6.21
CA LEU A 288 -18.54 7.89 5.10
C LEU A 288 -19.04 7.41 3.74
N PHE A 289 -19.39 6.13 3.62
CA PHE A 289 -19.87 5.52 2.37
C PHE A 289 -21.40 5.61 2.18
N SER A 290 -22.06 6.48 2.88
CA SER A 290 -23.47 6.79 2.71
C SER A 290 -23.66 8.20 2.11
N PRO A 291 -24.03 8.34 0.83
CA PRO A 291 -23.96 7.34 -0.22
C PRO A 291 -22.50 7.08 -0.66
N PRO A 292 -22.16 6.14 -1.54
CA PRO A 292 -23.01 5.49 -2.55
C PRO A 292 -23.53 4.10 -2.16
N ILE A 293 -23.23 3.62 -0.94
CA ILE A 293 -23.64 2.29 -0.51
C ILE A 293 -25.01 2.33 0.14
N ALA A 294 -25.93 1.55 -0.42
CA ALA A 294 -27.28 1.41 0.11
C ALA A 294 -27.25 0.73 1.49
N ARG A 295 -28.13 1.19 2.37
CA ARG A 295 -28.37 0.57 3.70
C ARG A 295 -27.09 0.48 4.56
N ILE A 296 -26.19 1.45 4.45
CA ILE A 296 -24.83 1.40 5.07
C ILE A 296 -24.90 1.14 6.58
N GLY A 297 -25.89 1.67 7.29
CA GLY A 297 -26.09 1.46 8.73
C GLY A 297 -26.35 0.00 9.15
N GLU A 298 -26.69 -0.89 8.19
CA GLU A 298 -26.91 -2.31 8.46
C GLU A 298 -25.62 -3.15 8.34
N TYR A 299 -24.52 -2.55 7.89
CA TYR A 299 -23.22 -3.21 7.84
C TYR A 299 -22.61 -3.25 9.23
N ARG A 300 -22.46 -4.43 9.79
CA ARG A 300 -21.97 -4.63 11.16
C ARG A 300 -20.44 -4.58 11.19
N VAL A 301 -19.88 -3.54 11.81
CA VAL A 301 -18.41 -3.47 12.02
C VAL A 301 -17.95 -4.66 12.88
N THR A 302 -16.92 -5.33 12.45
CA THR A 302 -16.35 -6.53 13.08
C THR A 302 -14.93 -6.33 13.60
N GLU A 303 -14.16 -5.45 12.94
CA GLU A 303 -12.77 -5.17 13.29
C GLU A 303 -12.42 -3.74 12.87
N VAL A 304 -11.57 -3.08 13.65
CA VAL A 304 -10.94 -1.81 13.27
C VAL A 304 -9.43 -2.02 13.33
N VAL A 305 -8.75 -1.75 12.22
CA VAL A 305 -7.30 -1.86 12.11
C VAL A 305 -6.69 -0.48 12.01
N THR A 306 -5.81 -0.12 12.93
CA THR A 306 -5.09 1.13 12.90
C THR A 306 -3.72 0.95 12.25
N CYS A 307 -3.26 1.94 11.52
CA CYS A 307 -1.89 1.98 11.03
C CYS A 307 -1.32 3.40 11.03
N ALA A 308 -0.01 3.51 10.91
CA ALA A 308 0.66 4.78 10.68
C ALA A 308 1.42 4.72 9.35
N TYR A 309 1.42 5.84 8.62
CA TYR A 309 2.14 5.97 7.37
C TYR A 309 2.67 7.39 7.18
N THR A 310 3.64 7.53 6.28
CA THR A 310 4.28 8.81 5.99
C THR A 310 3.84 9.37 4.64
N PHE A 311 3.79 10.69 4.57
CA PHE A 311 3.50 11.48 3.38
C PHE A 311 4.62 12.50 3.14
N THR A 312 4.85 12.83 1.87
CA THR A 312 5.45 14.10 1.48
C THR A 312 4.34 15.13 1.25
N GLU A 313 4.69 16.40 1.18
CA GLU A 313 3.73 17.48 0.92
C GLU A 313 2.95 17.29 -0.39
N ASN A 314 3.62 16.78 -1.43
CA ASN A 314 3.03 16.55 -2.75
C ASN A 314 2.51 15.11 -2.96
N GLU A 315 2.40 14.33 -1.89
CA GLU A 315 1.95 12.94 -1.92
C GLU A 315 2.79 12.02 -2.85
N THR A 316 4.04 12.38 -3.10
CA THR A 316 5.00 11.56 -3.85
C THR A 316 5.74 10.59 -2.91
N PHE A 317 6.34 9.54 -3.46
CA PHE A 317 7.23 8.68 -2.71
C PHE A 317 8.57 9.38 -2.47
N PHE A 318 9.31 8.91 -1.47
CA PHE A 318 10.50 9.61 -0.98
C PHE A 318 11.72 8.67 -0.88
N ALA A 319 12.87 9.18 -1.33
CA ALA A 319 14.17 8.60 -1.05
C ALA A 319 15.17 9.68 -0.62
N HIS A 320 16.04 9.32 0.34
CA HIS A 320 17.13 10.15 0.82
C HIS A 320 18.39 9.30 0.97
N GLU A 321 19.50 9.77 0.43
CA GLU A 321 20.80 9.13 0.54
C GLU A 321 21.69 9.92 1.49
N LYS A 322 22.43 9.19 2.33
CA LYS A 322 23.42 9.76 3.25
C LYS A 322 24.52 8.72 3.52
N GLY A 323 25.74 8.99 3.09
CA GLY A 323 26.83 8.05 3.21
C GLY A 323 26.51 6.69 2.53
N LYS A 324 26.63 5.60 3.27
CA LYS A 324 26.31 4.23 2.81
C LYS A 324 24.81 3.87 3.03
N CYS A 325 23.98 4.85 3.36
CA CYS A 325 22.59 4.60 3.71
C CYS A 325 21.64 5.20 2.66
N LEU A 326 20.63 4.40 2.24
CA LEU A 326 19.52 4.83 1.41
C LEU A 326 18.22 4.66 2.18
N VAL A 327 17.54 5.76 2.45
CA VAL A 327 16.24 5.78 3.15
C VAL A 327 15.11 5.82 2.14
N ILE A 328 14.16 4.89 2.23
CA ILE A 328 12.94 4.82 1.41
C ILE A 328 11.74 5.00 2.32
N SER A 329 10.89 5.98 2.02
CA SER A 329 9.72 6.29 2.83
C SER A 329 8.60 6.94 2.01
N ALA A 330 7.59 7.45 2.69
CA ALA A 330 6.42 8.12 2.14
C ALA A 330 5.69 7.28 1.09
N CYS A 331 4.95 6.26 1.54
CA CYS A 331 3.99 5.58 0.65
C CYS A 331 2.81 6.48 0.26
N SER A 332 2.64 7.63 0.92
CA SER A 332 1.64 8.67 0.67
C SER A 332 0.22 8.11 0.44
N GLY A 333 -0.13 7.06 1.19
CA GLY A 333 -1.44 6.39 1.11
C GLY A 333 -1.65 5.46 -0.10
N HIS A 334 -0.80 5.51 -1.13
CA HIS A 334 -1.02 4.75 -2.37
C HIS A 334 0.16 3.85 -2.80
N GLY A 335 1.22 3.72 -2.00
CA GLY A 335 2.47 3.07 -2.39
C GLY A 335 2.44 1.54 -2.42
N TYR A 336 1.53 0.85 -1.73
CA TYR A 336 1.57 -0.61 -1.61
C TYR A 336 1.59 -1.32 -2.98
N LYS A 337 0.75 -0.89 -3.92
CA LYS A 337 0.67 -1.46 -5.27
C LYS A 337 1.95 -1.33 -6.09
N PHE A 338 2.84 -0.40 -5.73
CA PHE A 338 4.16 -0.25 -6.33
C PHE A 338 5.27 -1.02 -5.60
N GLY A 339 4.95 -1.74 -4.51
CA GLY A 339 5.94 -2.34 -3.62
C GLY A 339 7.00 -3.17 -4.35
N ALA A 340 6.61 -4.09 -5.22
CA ALA A 340 7.54 -4.92 -5.99
C ALA A 340 8.43 -4.07 -6.92
N ALA A 341 7.87 -3.07 -7.61
CA ALA A 341 8.64 -2.17 -8.48
C ALA A 341 9.59 -1.27 -7.67
N VAL A 342 9.17 -0.78 -6.50
CA VAL A 342 10.05 -0.05 -5.57
C VAL A 342 11.25 -0.91 -5.22
N GLY A 343 11.04 -2.18 -4.86
CA GLY A 343 12.14 -3.10 -4.55
C GLY A 343 13.15 -3.23 -5.70
N ARG A 344 12.67 -3.44 -6.93
CA ARG A 344 13.52 -3.51 -8.14
C ARG A 344 14.30 -2.21 -8.37
N ARG A 345 13.65 -1.07 -8.23
CA ARG A 345 14.28 0.24 -8.45
C ARG A 345 15.31 0.57 -7.38
N VAL A 346 15.04 0.20 -6.12
CA VAL A 346 15.99 0.36 -5.02
C VAL A 346 17.20 -0.53 -5.22
N ALA A 347 17.01 -1.81 -5.56
CA ALA A 347 18.13 -2.71 -5.83
C ALA A 347 19.04 -2.18 -6.94
N ARG A 348 18.45 -1.73 -8.06
CA ARG A 348 19.21 -1.11 -9.15
C ARG A 348 19.97 0.15 -8.71
N ALA A 349 19.35 1.02 -7.89
CA ALA A 349 20.01 2.23 -7.40
C ALA A 349 21.23 1.89 -6.51
N VAL A 350 21.13 0.83 -5.70
CA VAL A 350 22.25 0.34 -4.88
C VAL A 350 23.37 -0.25 -5.76
N GLU A 351 23.04 -0.96 -6.83
CA GLU A 351 24.01 -1.58 -7.74
C GLU A 351 24.74 -0.56 -8.63
N GLU A 352 24.00 0.38 -9.20
CA GLU A 352 24.49 1.37 -10.16
C GLU A 352 25.07 2.61 -9.48
N GLY A 353 24.75 2.85 -8.19
CA GLY A 353 25.13 4.08 -7.50
C GLY A 353 24.40 5.32 -8.07
N GLU A 354 23.16 5.15 -8.54
CA GLU A 354 22.37 6.20 -9.19
C GLU A 354 21.08 6.54 -8.42
N PRO A 355 21.17 7.08 -7.20
CA PRO A 355 20.00 7.39 -6.37
C PRO A 355 19.12 8.50 -6.98
N GLU A 356 19.67 9.36 -7.85
CA GLU A 356 18.88 10.41 -8.53
C GLU A 356 17.84 9.81 -9.48
N ARG A 357 18.18 8.74 -10.22
CA ARG A 357 17.21 8.04 -11.07
C ARG A 357 16.08 7.42 -10.25
N LEU A 358 16.42 6.87 -9.08
CA LEU A 358 15.43 6.36 -8.15
C LEU A 358 14.53 7.50 -7.65
N ARG A 359 15.08 8.64 -7.24
CA ARG A 359 14.31 9.80 -6.76
C ARG A 359 13.35 10.33 -7.82
N ALA A 360 13.80 10.47 -9.05
CA ALA A 360 12.96 10.88 -10.18
C ALA A 360 11.79 9.90 -10.39
N TRP A 361 12.07 8.59 -10.40
CA TRP A 361 11.03 7.57 -10.53
C TRP A 361 10.04 7.60 -9.36
N LEU A 362 10.53 7.69 -8.11
CA LEU A 362 9.69 7.75 -6.91
C LEU A 362 8.77 8.98 -6.89
N ARG A 363 9.16 10.07 -7.53
CA ARG A 363 8.33 11.28 -7.70
C ARG A 363 7.48 11.25 -8.95
N ALA A 364 7.53 10.17 -9.73
CA ALA A 364 6.90 10.05 -11.05
C ALA A 364 7.30 11.18 -12.02
N GLU A 365 8.52 11.72 -11.89
CA GLU A 365 9.10 12.73 -12.76
C GLU A 365 9.60 12.08 -14.07
N GLY A 366 9.25 12.67 -15.21
CA GLY A 366 9.69 12.19 -16.53
C GLY A 366 9.05 10.86 -16.98
N ALA A 367 8.00 10.41 -16.29
CA ALA A 367 7.26 9.22 -16.66
C ALA A 367 6.19 9.51 -17.73
#